data_86e6c60cc49bbbcd63a9c87db5fdec77
#
_entry.id   86e6c60cc49bbbcd63a9c87db5fdec77
#
_cell.length_a   1.000
_cell.length_b   1.000
_cell.length_c   1.000
_cell.angle_alpha   90.00
_cell.angle_beta   90.00
_cell.angle_gamma   90.00
#
_symmetry.space_group_name_H-M   'P 1'
#
loop_
_entity.id
_entity.type
_entity.pdbx_description
1 polymer ?
#
loop_
_entity_poly.entity_id
_entity_poly.type
_entity_poly.pdbx_seq_one_letter_code
_entity_poly.pdbx_strand_id
1 'polypeptide(L)'
;QYLPDWHPWENYKNFFVGDRRTGGVREIFGIDLPWLLDAFGPVKHVYAEKDKLSELEISYPDSVFVTLRHENGTKGMLAVDVVSPKAVRNFECFGEGLHLFWEGNPRALYSYNAETREKEFVDTYGSFEHDARYSDNIVENAYVDEITNFFGVLAGREQPRWSFEKDK
;
A
#
# COMPACT_ATOMS: atom_id res chain seq x y z
N GLN A 1 -4.84 1.94 -9.88
CA GLN A 1 -4.61 1.64 -11.32
C GLN A 1 -5.83 0.94 -11.88
N TYR A 2 -6.15 1.21 -13.16
CA TYR A 2 -7.27 0.57 -13.86
C TYR A 2 -7.13 -0.95 -13.89
N LEU A 3 -8.15 -1.64 -13.41
CA LEU A 3 -8.08 -3.09 -13.15
C LEU A 3 -7.67 -3.94 -14.37
N PRO A 4 -8.19 -3.68 -15.59
CA PRO A 4 -7.74 -4.40 -16.78
C PRO A 4 -6.25 -4.26 -17.13
N ASP A 5 -5.59 -3.24 -16.62
CA ASP A 5 -4.17 -2.97 -16.91
C ASP A 5 -3.21 -3.64 -15.90
N TRP A 6 -3.76 -4.33 -14.89
CA TRP A 6 -2.93 -5.02 -13.89
C TRP A 6 -2.17 -6.20 -14.50
N HIS A 7 -2.87 -6.98 -15.32
CA HIS A 7 -2.31 -8.08 -16.10
C HIS A 7 -2.72 -7.92 -17.56
N PRO A 8 -2.02 -7.11 -18.36
CA PRO A 8 -2.43 -6.81 -19.74
C PRO A 8 -2.41 -8.02 -20.69
N TRP A 9 -1.82 -9.14 -20.24
CA TRP A 9 -1.76 -10.41 -20.99
C TRP A 9 -2.95 -11.34 -20.73
N GLU A 10 -3.86 -11.01 -19.79
CA GLU A 10 -5.04 -11.82 -19.49
C GLU A 10 -6.25 -10.96 -19.12
N ASN A 11 -7.44 -11.50 -19.24
CA ASN A 11 -8.65 -10.79 -18.86
C ASN A 11 -8.78 -10.76 -17.32
N TYR A 12 -9.02 -9.57 -16.74
CA TYR A 12 -9.18 -9.39 -15.28
C TYR A 12 -10.26 -10.26 -14.65
N LYS A 13 -11.23 -10.78 -15.43
CA LYS A 13 -12.26 -11.71 -14.94
C LYS A 13 -11.72 -13.13 -14.69
N ASN A 14 -10.56 -13.48 -15.25
CA ASN A 14 -10.03 -14.84 -15.23
C ASN A 14 -9.04 -15.08 -14.08
N PHE A 15 -8.67 -14.06 -13.34
CA PHE A 15 -7.80 -14.21 -12.18
C PHE A 15 -8.44 -13.59 -10.92
N PHE A 16 -7.78 -13.71 -9.78
CA PHE A 16 -8.36 -13.47 -8.46
C PHE A 16 -9.03 -12.09 -8.29
N VAL A 17 -8.58 -11.06 -9.00
CA VAL A 17 -9.17 -9.71 -8.89
C VAL A 17 -10.60 -9.61 -9.41
N GLY A 18 -11.04 -10.54 -10.25
CA GLY A 18 -12.43 -10.62 -10.72
C GLY A 18 -13.40 -11.15 -9.66
N ASP A 19 -12.95 -11.88 -8.65
CA ASP A 19 -13.79 -12.44 -7.58
C ASP A 19 -14.00 -11.42 -6.45
N ARG A 20 -15.23 -11.33 -5.95
CA ARG A 20 -15.60 -10.42 -4.86
C ARG A 20 -14.80 -10.66 -3.56
N ARG A 21 -14.41 -11.90 -3.29
CA ARG A 21 -13.69 -12.26 -2.06
C ARG A 21 -12.24 -11.81 -2.07
N THR A 22 -11.67 -11.68 -3.26
CA THR A 22 -10.25 -11.36 -3.48
C THR A 22 -10.08 -10.13 -4.37
N GLY A 23 -11.15 -9.35 -4.55
CA GLY A 23 -11.19 -8.21 -5.49
C GLY A 23 -10.09 -7.18 -5.27
N GLY A 24 -9.73 -6.50 -6.36
CA GLY A 24 -8.54 -5.63 -6.42
C GLY A 24 -8.48 -4.55 -5.33
N VAL A 25 -9.59 -3.92 -4.97
CA VAL A 25 -9.63 -2.96 -3.84
C VAL A 25 -9.23 -3.64 -2.52
N ARG A 26 -9.72 -4.87 -2.28
CA ARG A 26 -9.39 -5.64 -1.08
C ARG A 26 -7.91 -6.02 -1.04
N GLU A 27 -7.34 -6.36 -2.18
CA GLU A 27 -5.92 -6.64 -2.28
C GLU A 27 -5.06 -5.43 -1.91
N ILE A 28 -5.38 -4.25 -2.45
CA ILE A 28 -4.67 -3.01 -2.11
C ILE A 28 -4.72 -2.75 -0.59
N PHE A 29 -5.88 -2.93 0.05
CA PHE A 29 -5.97 -2.84 1.51
C PHE A 29 -5.11 -3.88 2.22
N GLY A 30 -5.04 -5.12 1.71
CA GLY A 30 -4.18 -6.16 2.26
C GLY A 30 -2.69 -5.82 2.19
N ILE A 31 -2.28 -5.01 1.21
CA ILE A 31 -0.90 -4.53 1.08
C ILE A 31 -0.62 -3.34 2.00
N ASP A 32 -1.56 -2.39 2.11
CA ASP A 32 -1.28 -1.11 2.76
C ASP A 32 -1.65 -1.07 4.25
N LEU A 33 -2.70 -1.77 4.69
CA LEU A 33 -3.10 -1.77 6.10
C LEU A 33 -2.05 -2.34 7.07
N PRO A 34 -1.32 -3.43 6.75
CA PRO A 34 -0.32 -3.99 7.66
C PRO A 34 0.74 -2.98 8.08
N TRP A 35 1.38 -2.29 7.14
CA TRP A 35 2.41 -1.32 7.48
C TRP A 35 1.85 -0.06 8.15
N LEU A 36 0.60 0.36 7.81
CA LEU A 36 -0.07 1.47 8.48
C LEU A 36 -0.34 1.16 9.95
N LEU A 37 -0.80 -0.07 10.24
CA LEU A 37 -1.03 -0.52 11.61
C LEU A 37 0.28 -0.65 12.39
N ASP A 38 1.35 -1.09 11.75
CA ASP A 38 2.67 -1.19 12.37
C ASP A 38 3.25 0.21 12.69
N ALA A 39 3.09 1.17 11.76
CA ALA A 39 3.60 2.52 11.91
C ALA A 39 2.78 3.38 12.91
N PHE A 40 1.45 3.26 12.89
CA PHE A 40 0.55 4.17 13.62
C PHE A 40 -0.23 3.51 14.76
N GLY A 41 -0.08 2.19 14.92
CA GLY A 41 -0.74 1.42 15.97
C GLY A 41 -2.21 1.06 15.68
N PRO A 42 -2.91 0.44 16.65
CA PRO A 42 -4.25 -0.06 16.49
C PRO A 42 -5.27 1.02 16.12
N VAL A 43 -6.24 0.66 15.29
CA VAL A 43 -7.35 1.53 14.88
C VAL A 43 -8.50 1.42 15.87
N LYS A 44 -9.00 2.54 16.32
CA LYS A 44 -10.15 2.66 17.23
C LYS A 44 -11.47 2.90 16.50
N HIS A 45 -11.46 3.71 15.45
CA HIS A 45 -12.63 4.05 14.67
C HIS A 45 -12.34 4.02 13.18
N VAL A 46 -13.29 3.49 12.42
CA VAL A 46 -13.25 3.43 10.95
C VAL A 46 -14.56 3.98 10.42
N TYR A 47 -14.48 4.83 9.41
CA TYR A 47 -15.60 5.19 8.55
C TYR A 47 -15.21 4.93 7.09
N ALA A 48 -16.09 4.34 6.31
CA ALA A 48 -15.80 4.01 4.91
C ALA A 48 -17.00 4.31 4.01
N GLU A 49 -16.73 4.96 2.88
CA GLU A 49 -17.63 5.08 1.74
C GLU A 49 -17.16 4.17 0.61
N LYS A 50 -18.10 3.50 -0.05
CA LYS A 50 -17.81 2.48 -1.07
C LYS A 50 -18.78 2.66 -2.24
N ASP A 51 -18.22 2.83 -3.43
CA ASP A 51 -19.00 3.04 -4.63
C ASP A 51 -18.58 2.11 -5.76
N LYS A 52 -19.51 1.86 -6.67
CA LYS A 52 -19.27 1.24 -7.96
C LYS A 52 -19.41 2.34 -9.01
N LEU A 53 -18.28 2.89 -9.45
CA LEU A 53 -18.23 4.08 -10.34
C LEU A 53 -18.10 3.71 -11.82
N SER A 54 -17.55 2.54 -12.14
CA SER A 54 -17.23 2.12 -13.51
C SER A 54 -18.18 1.08 -14.04
N GLU A 55 -18.10 0.85 -15.35
CA GLU A 55 -18.79 -0.24 -16.07
C GLU A 55 -17.98 -1.56 -16.04
N LEU A 56 -16.94 -1.67 -15.23
CA LEU A 56 -16.21 -2.93 -15.06
C LEU A 56 -17.15 -4.04 -14.58
N GLU A 57 -17.07 -5.20 -15.20
CA GLU A 57 -17.91 -6.36 -14.86
C GLU A 57 -17.40 -7.07 -13.59
N ILE A 58 -17.43 -6.37 -12.47
CA ILE A 58 -17.07 -6.85 -11.13
C ILE A 58 -18.23 -6.64 -10.18
N SER A 59 -18.37 -7.51 -9.17
CA SER A 59 -19.49 -7.51 -8.19
C SER A 59 -19.10 -6.89 -6.84
N TYR A 60 -18.06 -6.05 -6.82
CA TYR A 60 -17.58 -5.35 -5.62
C TYR A 60 -17.37 -3.85 -5.92
N PRO A 61 -17.31 -2.99 -4.88
CA PRO A 61 -16.99 -1.58 -5.04
C PRO A 61 -15.64 -1.38 -5.69
N ASP A 62 -15.55 -0.51 -6.68
CA ASP A 62 -14.33 -0.18 -7.41
C ASP A 62 -13.66 1.11 -6.93
N SER A 63 -14.30 1.81 -6.00
CA SER A 63 -13.79 2.98 -5.29
C SER A 63 -14.17 2.91 -3.81
N VAL A 64 -13.20 3.12 -2.94
CA VAL A 64 -13.39 3.11 -1.48
C VAL A 64 -12.59 4.23 -0.84
N PHE A 65 -13.27 5.05 -0.04
CA PHE A 65 -12.65 6.05 0.83
C PHE A 65 -12.79 5.62 2.28
N VAL A 66 -11.70 5.64 3.02
CA VAL A 66 -11.65 5.24 4.42
C VAL A 66 -11.04 6.33 5.27
N THR A 67 -11.69 6.69 6.38
CA THR A 67 -11.05 7.46 7.44
C THR A 67 -10.80 6.57 8.65
N LEU A 68 -9.62 6.70 9.23
CA LEU A 68 -9.16 5.95 10.38
C LEU A 68 -8.87 6.89 11.55
N ARG A 69 -9.15 6.42 12.76
CA ARG A 69 -8.65 7.04 13.98
C ARG A 69 -7.98 5.97 14.81
N HIS A 70 -6.68 6.12 15.02
CA HIS A 70 -5.88 5.23 15.85
C HIS A 70 -6.08 5.51 17.34
N GLU A 71 -5.74 4.54 18.18
CA GLU A 71 -5.86 4.65 19.65
C GLU A 71 -5.00 5.79 20.22
N ASN A 72 -3.82 6.02 19.64
CA ASN A 72 -2.92 7.10 20.01
C ASN A 72 -3.38 8.50 19.54
N GLY A 73 -4.53 8.59 18.86
CA GLY A 73 -5.11 9.83 18.35
C GLY A 73 -4.71 10.21 16.92
N THR A 74 -3.79 9.49 16.30
CA THR A 74 -3.44 9.68 14.87
C THR A 74 -4.68 9.47 14.01
N LYS A 75 -4.81 10.27 12.95
CA LYS A 75 -5.89 10.18 11.99
C LYS A 75 -5.31 9.86 10.63
N GLY A 76 -5.93 8.92 9.94
CA GLY A 76 -5.60 8.55 8.56
C GLY A 76 -6.77 8.70 7.61
N MET A 77 -6.47 8.93 6.35
CA MET A 77 -7.42 8.87 5.25
C MET A 77 -6.80 8.07 4.11
N LEU A 78 -7.54 7.09 3.60
CA LEU A 78 -7.13 6.27 2.47
C LEU A 78 -8.16 6.41 1.36
N ALA A 79 -7.68 6.60 0.13
CA ALA A 79 -8.45 6.51 -1.09
C ALA A 79 -7.91 5.34 -1.90
N VAL A 80 -8.73 4.35 -2.17
CA VAL A 80 -8.36 3.16 -2.93
C VAL A 80 -9.36 2.96 -4.06
N ASP A 81 -8.86 2.83 -5.27
CA ASP A 81 -9.67 2.55 -6.45
C ASP A 81 -8.98 1.59 -7.44
N VAL A 82 -9.79 1.02 -8.32
CA VAL A 82 -9.33 0.19 -9.45
C VAL A 82 -9.79 0.77 -10.80
N VAL A 83 -10.11 2.07 -10.83
CA VAL A 83 -10.62 2.78 -12.00
C VAL A 83 -9.68 3.86 -12.53
N SER A 84 -8.66 4.25 -11.79
CA SER A 84 -7.69 5.26 -12.19
C SER A 84 -6.86 4.79 -13.39
N PRO A 85 -6.81 5.55 -14.49
CA PRO A 85 -6.09 5.14 -15.71
C PRO A 85 -4.56 5.10 -15.53
N LYS A 86 -4.05 5.73 -14.49
CA LYS A 86 -2.64 5.70 -14.09
C LYS A 86 -2.49 4.98 -12.76
N ALA A 87 -1.47 4.14 -12.61
CA ALA A 87 -1.07 3.63 -11.31
C ALA A 87 -0.65 4.80 -10.41
N VAL A 88 -1.37 5.00 -9.30
CA VAL A 88 -1.05 5.99 -8.28
C VAL A 88 -0.90 5.25 -6.96
N ARG A 89 0.23 5.44 -6.31
CA ARG A 89 0.46 5.03 -4.93
C ARG A 89 1.32 6.11 -4.29
N ASN A 90 0.76 6.82 -3.36
CA ASN A 90 1.44 7.90 -2.65
C ASN A 90 1.08 7.86 -1.18
N PHE A 91 1.88 8.53 -0.38
CA PHE A 91 1.67 8.63 1.06
C PHE A 91 2.14 10.00 1.53
N GLU A 92 1.39 10.60 2.44
CA GLU A 92 1.76 11.82 3.11
C GLU A 92 1.45 11.70 4.60
N CYS A 93 2.39 12.10 5.45
CA CYS A 93 2.24 12.13 6.89
C CYS A 93 2.76 13.46 7.43
N PHE A 94 1.95 14.15 8.22
CA PHE A 94 2.33 15.43 8.79
C PHE A 94 1.84 15.56 10.24
N GLY A 95 2.59 16.30 11.01
CA GLY A 95 2.33 16.62 12.41
C GLY A 95 3.23 17.76 12.86
N GLU A 96 3.22 18.07 14.15
CA GLU A 96 4.12 19.07 14.69
C GLU A 96 5.58 18.63 14.52
N GLY A 97 6.35 19.40 13.74
CA GLY A 97 7.76 19.11 13.45
C GLY A 97 8.03 17.95 12.50
N LEU A 98 7.00 17.40 11.86
CA LEU A 98 7.13 16.30 10.90
C LEU A 98 6.30 16.55 9.66
N HIS A 99 6.91 16.42 8.49
CA HIS A 99 6.20 16.26 7.22
C HIS A 99 7.00 15.32 6.33
N LEU A 100 6.43 14.14 6.09
CA LEU A 100 6.96 13.13 5.17
C LEU A 100 5.98 12.97 4.02
N PHE A 101 6.49 12.81 2.81
CA PHE A 101 5.68 12.48 1.66
C PHE A 101 6.46 11.59 0.67
N TRP A 102 5.75 10.63 0.11
CA TRP A 102 6.25 9.68 -0.85
C TRP A 102 5.43 9.74 -2.15
N GLU A 103 6.08 9.85 -3.28
CA GLU A 103 5.45 10.05 -4.59
C GLU A 103 5.39 8.78 -5.44
N GLY A 104 5.45 7.61 -4.80
CA GLY A 104 5.13 6.32 -5.44
C GLY A 104 6.32 5.57 -6.07
N ASN A 105 7.56 5.98 -5.83
CA ASN A 105 8.72 5.23 -6.28
C ASN A 105 9.85 5.22 -5.22
N PRO A 106 10.82 4.30 -5.31
CA PRO A 106 11.85 4.13 -4.29
C PRO A 106 12.77 5.34 -4.07
N ARG A 107 12.79 6.28 -5.00
CA ARG A 107 13.63 7.49 -4.94
C ARG A 107 12.81 8.76 -4.71
N ALA A 108 11.59 8.62 -4.21
CA ALA A 108 10.67 9.75 -4.07
C ALA A 108 10.07 9.84 -2.65
N LEU A 109 10.83 9.45 -1.64
CA LEU A 109 10.51 9.76 -0.25
C LEU A 109 11.25 11.02 0.18
N TYR A 110 10.51 11.97 0.72
CA TYR A 110 11.04 13.27 1.17
C TYR A 110 10.55 13.60 2.56
N SER A 111 11.41 14.28 3.34
CA SER A 111 11.02 15.07 4.49
C SER A 111 11.00 16.56 4.11
N TYR A 112 10.16 17.34 4.79
CA TYR A 112 10.17 18.78 4.69
C TYR A 112 10.86 19.36 5.93
N ASN A 113 11.93 20.13 5.70
CA ASN A 113 12.62 20.84 6.75
C ASN A 113 11.92 22.18 7.02
N ALA A 114 11.37 22.36 8.21
CA ALA A 114 10.60 23.56 8.57
C ALA A 114 11.45 24.82 8.71
N GLU A 115 12.76 24.68 8.98
CA GLU A 115 13.69 25.81 9.14
C GLU A 115 14.14 26.34 7.78
N THR A 116 14.61 25.44 6.89
CA THR A 116 15.09 25.81 5.55
C THR A 116 13.95 25.99 4.56
N ARG A 117 12.76 25.40 4.83
CA ARG A 117 11.58 25.35 3.95
C ARG A 117 11.84 24.58 2.66
N GLU A 118 12.72 23.61 2.70
CA GLU A 118 13.12 22.79 1.56
C GLU A 118 12.75 21.32 1.78
N LYS A 119 12.59 20.60 0.65
CA LYS A 119 12.47 19.14 0.66
C LYS A 119 13.87 18.54 0.82
N GLU A 120 13.97 17.55 1.66
CA GLU A 120 15.15 16.72 1.84
C GLU A 120 14.85 15.29 1.43
N PHE A 121 15.62 14.75 0.50
CA PHE A 121 15.46 13.36 0.06
C PHE A 121 15.83 12.39 1.19
N VAL A 122 15.00 11.36 1.38
CA VAL A 122 15.24 10.29 2.34
C VAL A 122 15.61 9.01 1.57
N ASP A 123 16.86 8.61 1.62
CA ASP A 123 17.32 7.37 1.00
C ASP A 123 16.93 6.17 1.87
N THR A 124 16.10 5.27 1.32
CA THR A 124 15.60 4.09 2.03
C THR A 124 16.25 2.79 1.57
N TYR A 125 16.89 2.79 0.40
CA TYR A 125 17.38 1.55 -0.20
C TYR A 125 18.90 1.54 -0.50
N GLY A 126 19.53 2.70 -0.68
CA GLY A 126 20.89 2.76 -1.24
C GLY A 126 20.95 2.22 -2.67
N SER A 127 20.57 0.96 -2.87
CA SER A 127 20.39 0.32 -4.18
C SER A 127 19.17 -0.59 -4.19
N PHE A 128 18.52 -0.75 -5.34
CA PHE A 128 17.39 -1.65 -5.52
C PHE A 128 17.31 -2.15 -6.96
N GLU A 129 16.66 -3.30 -7.13
CA GLU A 129 16.32 -3.85 -8.43
C GLU A 129 14.84 -3.59 -8.75
N HIS A 130 14.55 -3.33 -10.01
CA HIS A 130 13.19 -3.10 -10.51
C HIS A 130 13.04 -3.71 -11.90
N ASP A 131 11.99 -4.50 -12.08
CA ASP A 131 11.61 -5.05 -13.37
C ASP A 131 10.67 -4.06 -14.10
N ALA A 132 11.11 -3.56 -15.26
CA ALA A 132 10.37 -2.55 -16.04
C ALA A 132 8.99 -3.02 -16.55
N ARG A 133 8.64 -4.29 -16.37
CA ARG A 133 7.29 -4.81 -16.68
C ARG A 133 6.24 -4.43 -15.62
N TYR A 134 6.68 -4.01 -14.45
CA TYR A 134 5.83 -3.61 -13.33
C TYR A 134 5.82 -2.11 -13.10
N SER A 135 4.92 -1.66 -12.23
CA SER A 135 4.83 -0.25 -11.82
C SER A 135 6.06 0.19 -11.03
N ASP A 136 6.46 1.45 -11.17
CA ASP A 136 7.67 2.02 -10.56
C ASP A 136 7.75 1.90 -9.02
N ASN A 137 6.62 1.67 -8.37
CA ASN A 137 6.56 1.46 -6.91
C ASN A 137 6.92 0.03 -6.48
N ILE A 138 7.13 -0.90 -7.41
CA ILE A 138 7.47 -2.29 -7.10
C ILE A 138 8.99 -2.44 -7.12
N VAL A 139 9.53 -2.93 -6.01
CA VAL A 139 10.96 -3.13 -5.78
C VAL A 139 11.20 -4.60 -5.46
N GLU A 140 12.06 -5.27 -6.21
CA GLU A 140 12.36 -6.69 -6.05
C GLU A 140 12.94 -7.04 -4.67
N ASN A 141 13.68 -6.11 -4.06
CA ASN A 141 14.26 -6.28 -2.72
C ASN A 141 13.19 -6.66 -1.68
N ALA A 142 11.97 -6.12 -1.77
CA ALA A 142 10.90 -6.42 -0.81
C ALA A 142 10.51 -7.90 -0.84
N TYR A 143 10.43 -8.50 -2.03
CA TYR A 143 10.11 -9.92 -2.21
C TYR A 143 11.26 -10.82 -1.75
N VAL A 144 12.50 -10.44 -2.02
CA VAL A 144 13.69 -11.16 -1.53
C VAL A 144 13.72 -11.17 -0.01
N ASP A 145 13.42 -10.04 0.62
CA ASP A 145 13.38 -9.90 2.09
C ASP A 145 12.27 -10.76 2.71
N GLU A 146 11.09 -10.77 2.09
CA GLU A 146 9.96 -11.60 2.54
C GLU A 146 10.30 -13.09 2.51
N ILE A 147 10.80 -13.58 1.38
CA ILE A 147 11.20 -14.98 1.21
C ILE A 147 12.34 -15.34 2.15
N THR A 148 13.31 -14.44 2.35
CA THR A 148 14.42 -14.65 3.28
C THR A 148 13.92 -14.78 4.71
N ASN A 149 13.02 -13.92 5.16
CA ASN A 149 12.40 -14.02 6.48
C ASN A 149 11.60 -15.32 6.63
N PHE A 150 10.81 -15.70 5.61
CA PHE A 150 10.06 -16.97 5.64
C PHE A 150 10.97 -18.18 5.90
N PHE A 151 12.07 -18.31 5.14
CA PHE A 151 13.02 -19.41 5.37
C PHE A 151 13.81 -19.26 6.67
N GLY A 152 14.08 -18.05 7.13
CA GLY A 152 14.67 -17.78 8.44
C GLY A 152 13.80 -18.27 9.58
N VAL A 153 12.50 -18.03 9.52
CA VAL A 153 11.50 -18.52 10.49
C VAL A 153 11.40 -20.04 10.47
N LEU A 154 11.31 -20.67 9.29
CA LEU A 154 11.28 -22.14 9.18
C LEU A 154 12.53 -22.81 9.77
N ALA A 155 13.68 -22.17 9.65
CA ALA A 155 14.93 -22.64 10.21
C ALA A 155 15.15 -22.27 11.69
N GLY A 156 14.18 -21.61 12.34
CA GLY A 156 14.27 -21.18 13.74
C GLY A 156 15.28 -20.08 14.02
N ARG A 157 15.74 -19.35 12.98
CA ARG A 157 16.73 -18.26 13.11
C ARG A 157 16.12 -16.89 13.26
N GLU A 158 14.86 -16.73 12.81
CA GLU A 158 14.14 -15.46 12.81
C GLU A 158 12.74 -15.61 13.38
N GLN A 159 12.11 -14.49 13.71
CA GLN A 159 10.68 -14.43 14.02
C GLN A 159 9.92 -13.91 12.80
N PRO A 160 8.65 -14.30 12.62
CA PRO A 160 7.81 -13.72 11.59
C PRO A 160 7.73 -12.20 11.76
N ARG A 161 7.98 -11.45 10.70
CA ARG A 161 7.79 -9.98 10.72
C ARG A 161 6.33 -9.60 10.83
N TRP A 162 5.45 -10.46 10.30
CA TRP A 162 4.01 -10.33 10.39
C TRP A 162 3.39 -11.67 10.81
N SER A 163 2.32 -11.65 11.62
CA SER A 163 1.66 -12.86 12.08
C SER A 163 0.18 -12.88 11.68
N PHE A 164 -0.40 -14.06 11.57
CA PHE A 164 -1.83 -14.23 11.28
C PHE A 164 -2.75 -13.62 12.35
N GLU A 165 -2.26 -13.41 13.56
CA GLU A 165 -3.01 -12.73 14.62
C GLU A 165 -3.20 -11.24 14.31
N LYS A 166 -2.25 -10.62 13.62
CA LYS A 166 -2.32 -9.21 13.19
C LYS A 166 -3.27 -9.00 12.00
N ASP A 167 -3.65 -10.06 11.29
CA ASP A 167 -4.59 -10.00 10.15
C ASP A 167 -6.07 -10.01 10.58
N LYS A 168 -6.36 -10.23 11.85
CA LYS A 168 -7.72 -10.28 12.42
C LYS A 168 -8.22 -8.92 12.84
#